data_d3eb99223deb0914d3f6265b79539cc9
#
_entry.id   d3eb99223deb0914d3f6265b79539cc9
#
_cell.length_a   1.000
_cell.length_b   1.000
_cell.length_c   1.000
_cell.angle_alpha   90.00
_cell.angle_beta   90.00
_cell.angle_gamma   90.00
#
_symmetry.space_group_name_H-M   'P 1'
#
loop_
_entity.id
_entity.type
_entity.pdbx_description
1 polymer ?
#
loop_
_entity_poly.entity_id
_entity_poly.type
_entity_poly.pdbx_seq_one_letter_code
_entity_poly.pdbx_strand_id
1 'polypeptide(L)'
;MSVISACVKGDMACARAAALLLLSIRQVRRLKKRLREQGEAALAHANRGRPSPRRLPDRVRRSILRLARTTYAGFNDHHLCEKLCEIEGFSLSRETLRRMLRQAGRGSPRKRRAPAHRQRRLRSAREGELVQLDGSPHDWLEGRGPWLTALGLQDDATGKILAAQFFPTESAFGYLWLLRSLLRRCGVPLAFYGDRSSIFLRNDDSWSVAEQLAGKRDPTQFGRALDQLGITYIAARSPQAKGRVERLWGVLQDRLCSELRLAQATDLDSANAVLARFVSDYNRRFARRSRDTAAAWRPAPPDLDRICCFVHPRVVSNDNVVQWDGRRLQIPPQGRRFSFAGAKVNLYHALDGRIALYYGETKLQHTLAPPG
;
A
#
# COMPACT_ATOMS: atom_id res chain seq x y z
N MET A 1 42.58 43.38 -5.21
CA MET A 1 42.07 44.54 -4.47
C MET A 1 40.55 44.55 -4.57
N SER A 2 39.78 44.67 -3.48
CA SER A 2 38.32 44.69 -3.56
C SER A 2 37.81 45.99 -4.22
N VAL A 3 36.72 45.92 -4.97
CA VAL A 3 36.10 47.09 -5.64
C VAL A 3 35.79 48.22 -4.62
N ILE A 4 35.41 47.85 -3.39
CA ILE A 4 35.13 48.84 -2.34
C ILE A 4 36.44 49.48 -1.81
N SER A 5 37.56 48.74 -1.75
CA SER A 5 38.85 49.29 -1.38
C SER A 5 39.35 50.33 -2.39
N ALA A 6 39.13 50.08 -3.70
CA ALA A 6 39.41 51.08 -4.73
C ALA A 6 38.55 52.37 -4.58
N CYS A 7 37.31 52.23 -4.16
CA CYS A 7 36.47 53.40 -3.85
C CYS A 7 36.98 54.15 -2.60
N VAL A 8 37.56 53.50 -1.60
CA VAL A 8 38.15 54.16 -0.42
C VAL A 8 39.37 54.94 -0.79
N LYS A 9 40.25 54.37 -1.62
CA LYS A 9 41.48 55.04 -2.09
C LYS A 9 41.23 56.19 -3.07
N GLY A 10 40.05 56.29 -3.63
CA GLY A 10 39.70 57.31 -4.63
C GLY A 10 39.88 56.84 -6.09
N ASP A 11 40.39 55.64 -6.33
CA ASP A 11 40.69 55.11 -7.64
C ASP A 11 39.43 54.72 -8.46
N MET A 12 38.24 54.69 -7.80
CA MET A 12 36.97 54.36 -8.44
C MET A 12 35.81 55.16 -7.88
N ALA A 13 34.96 55.68 -8.77
CA ALA A 13 33.72 56.35 -8.39
C ALA A 13 32.69 55.36 -7.83
N CYS A 14 31.94 55.81 -6.80
CA CYS A 14 30.91 54.96 -6.17
C CYS A 14 29.81 54.51 -7.16
N ALA A 15 29.52 55.29 -8.21
CA ALA A 15 28.56 54.91 -9.25
C ALA A 15 29.05 53.71 -10.09
N ARG A 16 30.35 53.73 -10.46
CA ARG A 16 30.99 52.63 -11.20
C ARG A 16 31.07 51.34 -10.37
N ALA A 17 31.43 51.50 -9.09
CA ALA A 17 31.43 50.37 -8.14
C ALA A 17 30.05 49.77 -7.94
N ALA A 18 29.01 50.60 -7.88
CA ALA A 18 27.62 50.17 -7.78
C ALA A 18 27.17 49.32 -8.98
N ALA A 19 27.55 49.74 -10.19
CA ALA A 19 27.29 49.01 -11.42
C ALA A 19 28.03 47.65 -11.44
N LEU A 20 29.31 47.64 -11.08
CA LEU A 20 30.13 46.41 -11.04
C LEU A 20 29.66 45.39 -10.00
N LEU A 21 29.19 45.86 -8.84
CA LEU A 21 28.76 44.98 -7.74
C LEU A 21 27.26 44.68 -7.76
N LEU A 22 26.51 45.23 -8.72
CA LEU A 22 25.03 45.15 -8.81
C LEU A 22 24.37 45.63 -7.48
N LEU A 23 24.91 46.69 -6.91
CA LEU A 23 24.43 47.30 -5.66
C LEU A 23 23.95 48.73 -5.91
N SER A 24 23.11 49.27 -5.01
CA SER A 24 22.78 50.70 -5.08
C SER A 24 23.97 51.58 -4.67
N ILE A 25 24.06 52.78 -5.22
CA ILE A 25 25.10 53.75 -4.86
C ILE A 25 25.08 54.03 -3.35
N ARG A 26 23.89 54.07 -2.75
CA ARG A 26 23.71 54.24 -1.29
C ARG A 26 24.38 53.13 -0.51
N GLN A 27 24.24 51.87 -0.99
CA GLN A 27 24.83 50.69 -0.37
C GLN A 27 26.35 50.69 -0.50
N VAL A 28 26.89 51.08 -1.66
CA VAL A 28 28.35 51.24 -1.86
C VAL A 28 28.92 52.34 -0.94
N ARG A 29 28.27 53.50 -0.82
CA ARG A 29 28.70 54.57 0.12
C ARG A 29 28.71 54.04 1.56
N ARG A 30 27.71 53.25 1.96
CA ARG A 30 27.66 52.67 3.31
C ARG A 30 28.79 51.66 3.53
N LEU A 31 29.08 50.80 2.54
CA LEU A 31 30.21 49.85 2.61
C LEU A 31 31.56 50.58 2.65
N LYS A 32 31.73 51.66 1.85
CA LYS A 32 32.92 52.52 1.86
C LYS A 32 33.15 53.14 3.25
N LYS A 33 32.09 53.66 3.89
CA LYS A 33 32.16 54.21 5.26
C LYS A 33 32.58 53.14 6.27
N ARG A 34 31.94 51.95 6.22
CA ARG A 34 32.24 50.85 7.14
C ARG A 34 33.69 50.33 6.97
N LEU A 35 34.19 50.24 5.73
CA LEU A 35 35.56 49.85 5.47
C LEU A 35 36.57 50.83 6.06
N ARG A 36 36.31 52.15 5.98
CA ARG A 36 37.14 53.18 6.59
C ARG A 36 37.19 53.09 8.11
N GLU A 37 36.02 52.89 8.74
CA GLU A 37 35.87 52.98 10.19
C GLU A 37 36.25 51.66 10.91
N GLN A 38 36.01 50.53 10.28
CA GLN A 38 36.06 49.19 10.93
C GLN A 38 36.96 48.18 10.20
N GLY A 39 37.62 48.62 9.11
CA GLY A 39 38.51 47.72 8.34
C GLY A 39 37.79 46.69 7.50
N GLU A 40 38.56 45.79 6.89
CA GLU A 40 38.04 44.78 5.92
C GLU A 40 37.02 43.81 6.52
N ALA A 41 37.14 43.46 7.79
CA ALA A 41 36.16 42.62 8.49
C ALA A 41 34.73 43.15 8.44
N ALA A 42 34.57 44.47 8.35
CA ALA A 42 33.28 45.14 8.27
C ALA A 42 32.56 44.98 6.92
N LEU A 43 33.25 44.53 5.86
CA LEU A 43 32.63 44.22 4.58
C LEU A 43 31.84 42.92 4.64
N ALA A 44 32.15 42.03 5.56
CA ALA A 44 31.36 40.83 5.77
C ALA A 44 29.94 41.21 6.27
N HIS A 45 28.92 40.50 5.80
CA HIS A 45 27.55 40.71 6.26
C HIS A 45 27.46 40.50 7.77
N ALA A 46 26.84 41.42 8.51
CA ALA A 46 26.75 41.38 9.97
C ALA A 46 26.12 40.13 10.57
N ASN A 47 25.33 39.40 9.76
CA ASN A 47 24.74 38.09 10.14
C ASN A 47 25.65 36.90 9.80
N ARG A 48 26.84 37.12 9.21
CA ARG A 48 27.77 36.03 8.91
C ARG A 48 28.27 35.41 10.21
N GLY A 49 28.05 34.09 10.37
CA GLY A 49 28.41 33.38 11.60
C GLY A 49 27.44 33.55 12.78
N ARG A 50 26.43 34.44 12.67
CA ARG A 50 25.44 34.57 13.74
C ARG A 50 24.46 33.40 13.70
N PRO A 51 24.26 32.68 14.82
CA PRO A 51 23.24 31.62 14.88
C PRO A 51 21.85 32.17 14.57
N SER A 52 21.07 31.45 13.76
CA SER A 52 19.68 31.83 13.50
C SER A 52 18.90 31.87 14.82
N PRO A 53 18.05 32.89 15.10
CA PRO A 53 17.19 32.92 16.28
C PRO A 53 16.17 31.73 16.30
N ARG A 54 15.94 31.07 15.15
CA ARG A 54 15.13 29.86 15.03
C ARG A 54 15.95 28.57 15.16
N ARG A 55 17.21 28.63 15.56
CA ARG A 55 18.06 27.48 15.79
C ARG A 55 17.49 26.66 16.96
N LEU A 56 17.31 25.32 16.71
CA LEU A 56 16.93 24.41 17.78
C LEU A 56 17.99 24.37 18.87
N PRO A 57 17.59 24.36 20.16
CA PRO A 57 18.52 24.20 21.28
C PRO A 57 19.36 22.91 21.12
N ASP A 58 20.63 22.95 21.50
CA ASP A 58 21.54 21.81 21.32
C ASP A 58 21.08 20.57 22.12
N ARG A 59 20.39 20.74 23.24
CA ARG A 59 19.75 19.65 23.99
C ARG A 59 18.70 18.92 23.12
N VAL A 60 17.80 19.67 22.48
CA VAL A 60 16.75 19.14 21.60
C VAL A 60 17.37 18.44 20.40
N ARG A 61 18.39 19.07 19.80
CA ARG A 61 19.13 18.47 18.68
C ARG A 61 19.75 17.13 19.05
N ARG A 62 20.41 17.02 20.21
CA ARG A 62 21.00 15.76 20.69
C ARG A 62 19.93 14.69 20.94
N SER A 63 18.81 15.05 21.55
CA SER A 63 17.70 14.12 21.77
C SER A 63 17.15 13.56 20.46
N ILE A 64 16.88 14.42 19.46
CA ILE A 64 16.39 14.00 18.13
C ILE A 64 17.40 13.08 17.44
N LEU A 65 18.69 13.39 17.47
CA LEU A 65 19.73 12.56 16.86
C LEU A 65 19.86 11.21 17.56
N ARG A 66 19.72 11.15 18.88
CA ARG A 66 19.68 9.90 19.64
C ARG A 66 18.49 9.05 19.21
N LEU A 67 17.27 9.59 19.24
CA LEU A 67 16.04 8.89 18.81
C LEU A 67 16.16 8.39 17.38
N ALA A 68 16.71 9.18 16.48
CA ALA A 68 16.94 8.78 15.10
C ALA A 68 17.91 7.60 14.94
N ARG A 69 18.84 7.42 15.87
CA ARG A 69 19.81 6.30 15.87
C ARG A 69 19.30 5.06 16.60
N THR A 70 18.40 5.21 17.54
CA THR A 70 17.85 4.12 18.39
C THR A 70 16.43 3.75 17.97
N THR A 71 15.41 4.34 18.59
CA THR A 71 13.98 4.02 18.44
C THR A 71 13.51 4.12 16.98
N TYR A 72 13.97 5.12 16.24
CA TYR A 72 13.59 5.37 14.86
C TYR A 72 14.71 5.07 13.86
N ALA A 73 15.54 4.09 14.18
CA ALA A 73 16.58 3.62 13.24
C ALA A 73 15.91 3.14 11.93
N GLY A 74 16.49 3.48 10.77
CA GLY A 74 15.95 3.06 9.47
C GLY A 74 14.74 3.87 8.94
N PHE A 75 14.09 4.71 9.75
CA PHE A 75 12.99 5.55 9.27
C PHE A 75 13.47 6.53 8.20
N ASN A 76 12.67 6.73 7.14
CA ASN A 76 12.93 7.82 6.20
C ASN A 76 12.69 9.19 6.85
N ASP A 77 13.32 10.24 6.31
CA ASP A 77 13.31 11.58 6.91
C ASP A 77 11.90 12.17 7.09
N HIS A 78 10.95 11.81 6.20
CA HIS A 78 9.58 12.31 6.29
C HIS A 78 8.79 11.59 7.39
N HIS A 79 8.87 10.26 7.42
CA HIS A 79 8.22 9.43 8.43
C HIS A 79 8.79 9.73 9.83
N LEU A 80 10.11 9.88 9.94
CA LEU A 80 10.76 10.29 11.19
C LEU A 80 10.25 11.66 11.66
N CYS A 81 10.12 12.63 10.75
CA CYS A 81 9.62 13.94 11.11
C CYS A 81 8.20 13.90 11.67
N GLU A 82 7.34 13.08 11.09
CA GLU A 82 5.97 12.85 11.58
C GLU A 82 5.99 12.24 13.00
N LYS A 83 6.77 11.17 13.22
CA LYS A 83 6.86 10.52 14.54
C LYS A 83 7.44 11.44 15.62
N LEU A 84 8.47 12.21 15.29
CA LEU A 84 9.03 13.20 16.21
C LEU A 84 8.01 14.26 16.60
N CYS A 85 7.11 14.64 15.68
CA CYS A 85 6.05 15.60 15.98
C CYS A 85 4.90 14.95 16.78
N GLU A 86 4.42 13.78 16.36
CA GLU A 86 3.21 13.15 16.88
C GLU A 86 3.42 12.45 18.22
N ILE A 87 4.57 11.81 18.42
CA ILE A 87 4.87 11.01 19.61
C ILE A 87 5.77 11.76 20.58
N GLU A 88 6.85 12.38 20.06
CA GLU A 88 7.87 13.01 20.89
C GLU A 88 7.64 14.51 21.16
N GLY A 89 6.63 15.10 20.50
CA GLY A 89 6.26 16.51 20.68
C GLY A 89 7.27 17.52 20.08
N PHE A 90 8.21 17.09 19.22
CA PHE A 90 9.17 17.99 18.59
C PHE A 90 8.59 18.65 17.34
N SER A 91 8.33 19.96 17.41
CA SER A 91 7.89 20.72 16.23
C SER A 91 9.10 21.20 15.42
N LEU A 92 9.34 20.56 14.25
CA LEU A 92 10.39 20.95 13.32
C LEU A 92 10.01 20.63 11.86
N SER A 93 10.57 21.40 10.91
CA SER A 93 10.34 21.11 9.50
C SER A 93 11.18 19.91 9.04
N ARG A 94 10.65 19.16 8.05
CA ARG A 94 11.38 18.05 7.42
C ARG A 94 12.77 18.49 6.92
N GLU A 95 12.89 19.71 6.36
CA GLU A 95 14.16 20.20 5.85
C GLU A 95 15.17 20.48 6.98
N THR A 96 14.71 20.99 8.12
CA THR A 96 15.55 21.18 9.31
C THR A 96 16.06 19.81 9.81
N LEU A 97 15.17 18.82 9.91
CA LEU A 97 15.54 17.46 10.30
C LEU A 97 16.53 16.86 9.31
N ARG A 98 16.26 16.96 8.01
CA ARG A 98 17.13 16.44 6.96
C ARG A 98 18.54 17.00 7.06
N ARG A 99 18.68 18.33 7.16
CA ARG A 99 19.99 19.00 7.31
C ARG A 99 20.74 18.51 8.55
N MET A 100 20.04 18.41 9.67
CA MET A 100 20.61 17.95 10.93
C MET A 100 21.12 16.51 10.84
N LEU A 101 20.34 15.61 10.22
CA LEU A 101 20.72 14.20 10.00
C LEU A 101 21.95 14.10 9.07
N ARG A 102 22.00 14.89 7.97
CA ARG A 102 23.13 14.89 7.04
C ARG A 102 24.41 15.43 7.71
N GLN A 103 24.29 16.48 8.53
CA GLN A 103 25.42 17.00 9.33
C GLN A 103 25.92 15.98 10.36
N ALA A 104 25.05 15.11 10.85
CA ALA A 104 25.41 14.01 11.76
C ALA A 104 25.88 12.73 11.04
N GLY A 105 26.14 12.79 9.73
CA GLY A 105 26.64 11.66 8.93
C GLY A 105 25.59 10.64 8.49
N ARG A 106 24.30 10.86 8.82
CA ARG A 106 23.24 9.95 8.37
C ARG A 106 22.83 10.28 6.93
N GLY A 107 23.19 9.41 5.99
CA GLY A 107 22.82 9.49 4.58
C GLY A 107 21.30 9.34 4.32
N SER A 108 20.88 9.49 3.08
CA SER A 108 19.51 9.12 2.69
C SER A 108 19.40 7.59 2.64
N PRO A 109 18.38 6.98 3.28
CA PRO A 109 18.21 5.52 3.23
C PRO A 109 17.94 5.01 1.80
N ARG A 110 17.43 5.86 0.91
CA ARG A 110 17.18 5.51 -0.49
C ARG A 110 18.04 6.32 -1.45
N LYS A 111 18.73 5.61 -2.35
CA LYS A 111 19.40 6.23 -3.51
C LYS A 111 18.33 6.64 -4.54
N ARG A 112 18.44 7.86 -5.09
CA ARG A 112 17.61 8.27 -6.22
C ARG A 112 17.98 7.45 -7.45
N ARG A 113 17.00 6.85 -8.11
CA ARG A 113 17.18 6.28 -9.43
C ARG A 113 17.25 7.40 -10.47
N ALA A 114 17.96 7.17 -11.57
CA ALA A 114 18.00 8.08 -12.70
C ALA A 114 16.56 8.35 -13.22
N PRO A 115 16.29 9.55 -13.72
CA PRO A 115 15.02 9.85 -14.38
C PRO A 115 14.81 8.88 -15.55
N ALA A 116 13.62 8.29 -15.65
CA ALA A 116 13.22 7.47 -16.80
C ALA A 116 11.93 8.03 -17.38
N HIS A 117 11.82 8.01 -18.71
CA HIS A 117 10.58 8.39 -19.40
C HIS A 117 9.48 7.39 -19.03
N ARG A 118 8.35 7.89 -18.54
CA ARG A 118 7.19 7.08 -18.17
C ARG A 118 5.92 7.78 -18.64
N GLN A 119 5.10 7.08 -19.40
CA GLN A 119 3.75 7.55 -19.71
C GLN A 119 2.85 7.44 -18.49
N ARG A 120 2.08 8.50 -18.22
CA ARG A 120 1.08 8.51 -17.16
C ARG A 120 -0.24 7.97 -17.67
N ARG A 121 -0.73 6.86 -17.11
CA ARG A 121 -2.14 6.48 -17.26
C ARG A 121 -3.00 7.41 -16.41
N LEU A 122 -4.12 7.89 -16.94
CA LEU A 122 -5.11 8.65 -16.19
C LEU A 122 -5.70 7.74 -15.08
N ARG A 123 -6.11 8.35 -13.98
CA ARG A 123 -6.86 7.68 -12.93
C ARG A 123 -8.30 7.46 -13.39
N SER A 124 -8.95 6.43 -12.86
CA SER A 124 -10.40 6.29 -12.97
C SER A 124 -11.10 7.54 -12.44
N ALA A 125 -12.28 7.85 -12.98
CA ALA A 125 -12.99 9.06 -12.60
C ALA A 125 -13.61 8.94 -11.23
N ARG A 126 -14.14 7.76 -10.90
CA ARG A 126 -14.98 7.49 -9.71
C ARG A 126 -14.35 6.45 -8.80
N GLU A 127 -14.57 6.59 -7.50
CA GLU A 127 -14.25 5.56 -6.52
C GLU A 127 -15.09 4.32 -6.80
N GLY A 128 -14.47 3.12 -6.77
CA GLY A 128 -15.13 1.85 -7.09
C GLY A 128 -15.21 1.49 -8.57
N GLU A 129 -14.77 2.36 -9.46
CA GLU A 129 -14.73 2.06 -10.91
C GLU A 129 -13.66 1.02 -11.25
N LEU A 130 -12.48 1.15 -10.67
CA LEU A 130 -11.35 0.22 -10.86
C LEU A 130 -10.60 0.01 -9.56
N VAL A 131 -10.50 -1.22 -9.13
CA VAL A 131 -9.75 -1.62 -7.96
C VAL A 131 -8.52 -2.42 -8.41
N GLN A 132 -7.33 -1.97 -8.03
CA GLN A 132 -6.08 -2.68 -8.27
C GLN A 132 -5.87 -3.68 -7.14
N LEU A 133 -5.52 -4.92 -7.48
CA LEU A 133 -5.17 -5.95 -6.53
C LEU A 133 -3.74 -6.44 -6.80
N ASP A 134 -3.03 -6.72 -5.73
CA ASP A 134 -1.65 -7.23 -5.82
C ASP A 134 -1.20 -7.82 -4.49
N GLY A 135 -0.20 -8.69 -4.55
CA GLY A 135 0.50 -9.27 -3.42
C GLY A 135 1.93 -8.75 -3.32
N SER A 136 2.46 -8.71 -2.11
CA SER A 136 3.86 -8.35 -1.84
C SER A 136 4.46 -9.30 -0.82
N PRO A 137 5.12 -10.38 -1.25
CA PRO A 137 5.96 -11.18 -0.38
C PRO A 137 7.19 -10.35 0.03
N HIS A 138 7.46 -10.26 1.32
CA HIS A 138 8.59 -9.50 1.84
C HIS A 138 8.93 -9.94 3.27
N ASP A 139 10.16 -9.73 3.71
CA ASP A 139 10.51 -9.84 5.13
C ASP A 139 9.96 -8.63 5.92
N TRP A 140 8.63 -8.62 6.09
CA TRP A 140 7.92 -7.54 6.77
C TRP A 140 8.33 -7.38 8.23
N LEU A 141 8.71 -8.46 8.86
CA LEU A 141 9.10 -8.51 10.27
C LEU A 141 10.62 -8.38 10.47
N GLU A 142 11.40 -8.22 9.42
CA GLU A 142 12.86 -8.02 9.46
C GLU A 142 13.56 -9.07 10.34
N GLY A 143 13.25 -10.35 10.13
CA GLY A 143 13.79 -11.49 10.87
C GLY A 143 13.23 -11.68 12.29
N ARG A 144 12.28 -10.85 12.75
CA ARG A 144 11.65 -11.00 14.08
C ARG A 144 10.56 -12.06 14.12
N GLY A 145 10.10 -12.55 12.99
CA GLY A 145 9.02 -13.51 12.86
C GLY A 145 9.00 -14.19 11.49
N PRO A 146 7.91 -14.88 11.14
CA PRO A 146 7.82 -15.59 9.88
C PRO A 146 7.80 -14.64 8.68
N TRP A 147 8.19 -15.17 7.51
CA TRP A 147 7.99 -14.50 6.24
C TRP A 147 6.51 -14.34 5.94
N LEU A 148 6.08 -13.17 5.57
CA LEU A 148 4.67 -12.86 5.32
C LEU A 148 4.45 -12.28 3.93
N THR A 149 3.27 -12.51 3.38
CA THR A 149 2.81 -11.85 2.15
C THR A 149 1.68 -10.88 2.49
N ALA A 150 1.89 -9.61 2.21
CA ALA A 150 0.83 -8.61 2.28
C ALA A 150 0.00 -8.66 1.00
N LEU A 151 -1.30 -8.89 1.11
CA LEU A 151 -2.25 -8.75 0.01
C LEU A 151 -3.02 -7.45 0.18
N GLY A 152 -3.31 -6.75 -0.92
CA GLY A 152 -3.97 -5.46 -0.86
C GLY A 152 -4.85 -5.13 -2.05
N LEU A 153 -5.91 -4.37 -1.77
CA LEU A 153 -6.85 -3.81 -2.74
C LEU A 153 -6.76 -2.28 -2.68
N GLN A 154 -6.39 -1.65 -3.78
CA GLN A 154 -6.27 -0.19 -3.89
C GLN A 154 -7.26 0.37 -4.90
N ASP A 155 -8.03 1.37 -4.52
CA ASP A 155 -8.86 2.13 -5.46
C ASP A 155 -8.00 2.98 -6.40
N ASP A 156 -8.24 2.87 -7.70
CA ASP A 156 -7.46 3.58 -8.72
C ASP A 156 -7.71 5.09 -8.73
N ALA A 157 -8.95 5.50 -8.49
CA ALA A 157 -9.35 6.91 -8.50
C ALA A 157 -8.74 7.68 -7.33
N THR A 158 -8.91 7.19 -6.12
CA THR A 158 -8.58 7.87 -4.87
C THR A 158 -7.20 7.48 -4.33
N GLY A 159 -6.71 6.28 -4.67
CA GLY A 159 -5.50 5.70 -4.09
C GLY A 159 -5.70 5.18 -2.67
N LYS A 160 -6.94 5.12 -2.16
CA LYS A 160 -7.26 4.49 -0.87
C LYS A 160 -6.90 3.01 -0.89
N ILE A 161 -6.37 2.51 0.20
CA ILE A 161 -6.31 1.08 0.48
C ILE A 161 -7.69 0.67 0.98
N LEU A 162 -8.39 -0.11 0.18
CA LEU A 162 -9.77 -0.55 0.46
C LEU A 162 -9.79 -1.75 1.41
N ALA A 163 -8.87 -2.70 1.21
CA ALA A 163 -8.64 -3.84 2.09
C ALA A 163 -7.17 -4.23 2.01
N ALA A 164 -6.59 -4.64 3.12
CA ALA A 164 -5.25 -5.22 3.17
C ALA A 164 -5.15 -6.17 4.35
N GLN A 165 -4.39 -7.26 4.15
CA GLN A 165 -4.19 -8.29 5.18
C GLN A 165 -2.86 -9.00 4.91
N PHE A 166 -2.16 -9.39 5.97
CA PHE A 166 -1.05 -10.32 5.88
C PHE A 166 -1.54 -11.76 5.89
N PHE A 167 -0.89 -12.57 5.08
CA PHE A 167 -1.07 -14.03 5.02
C PHE A 167 0.30 -14.71 5.02
N PRO A 168 0.38 -16.01 5.37
CA PRO A 168 1.63 -16.76 5.23
C PRO A 168 2.11 -16.80 3.77
N THR A 169 1.19 -16.96 2.82
CA THR A 169 1.47 -17.04 1.38
C THR A 169 0.38 -16.36 0.56
N GLU A 170 0.68 -16.00 -0.68
CA GLU A 170 -0.31 -15.54 -1.65
C GLU A 170 -1.19 -16.71 -2.10
N SER A 171 -2.50 -16.57 -2.00
CA SER A 171 -3.47 -17.64 -2.30
C SER A 171 -4.84 -17.12 -2.70
N ALA A 172 -5.63 -17.97 -3.35
CA ALA A 172 -7.04 -17.68 -3.65
C ALA A 172 -7.85 -17.41 -2.38
N PHE A 173 -7.52 -18.08 -1.26
CA PHE A 173 -8.13 -17.83 0.05
C PHE A 173 -7.96 -16.38 0.47
N GLY A 174 -6.74 -15.84 0.43
CA GLY A 174 -6.45 -14.47 0.81
C GLY A 174 -7.22 -13.46 -0.04
N TYR A 175 -7.29 -13.66 -1.34
CA TYR A 175 -8.03 -12.76 -2.23
C TYR A 175 -9.55 -12.88 -2.07
N LEU A 176 -10.11 -14.07 -1.85
CA LEU A 176 -11.52 -14.22 -1.53
C LEU A 176 -11.87 -13.56 -0.18
N TRP A 177 -10.97 -13.64 0.79
CA TRP A 177 -11.10 -12.96 2.08
C TRP A 177 -11.12 -11.42 1.91
N LEU A 178 -10.18 -10.88 1.13
CA LEU A 178 -10.13 -9.44 0.82
C LEU A 178 -11.37 -8.99 0.04
N LEU A 179 -11.79 -9.79 -0.94
CA LEU A 179 -13.02 -9.53 -1.71
C LEU A 179 -14.23 -9.43 -0.78
N ARG A 180 -14.42 -10.42 0.08
CA ARG A 180 -15.52 -10.42 1.07
C ARG A 180 -15.48 -9.18 1.98
N SER A 181 -14.29 -8.82 2.45
CA SER A 181 -14.10 -7.63 3.27
C SER A 181 -14.44 -6.33 2.52
N LEU A 182 -14.03 -6.22 1.26
CA LEU A 182 -14.37 -5.11 0.37
C LEU A 182 -15.87 -4.98 0.17
N LEU A 183 -16.51 -6.09 -0.22
CA LEU A 183 -17.95 -6.12 -0.52
C LEU A 183 -18.80 -5.70 0.67
N ARG A 184 -18.44 -6.15 1.88
CA ARG A 184 -19.14 -5.76 3.13
C ARG A 184 -19.04 -4.29 3.46
N ARG A 185 -17.93 -3.65 3.11
CA ARG A 185 -17.65 -2.27 3.51
C ARG A 185 -17.99 -1.23 2.46
N CYS A 186 -17.78 -1.57 1.19
CA CYS A 186 -17.86 -0.61 0.09
C CYS A 186 -18.91 -0.98 -0.95
N GLY A 187 -19.25 -2.27 -1.07
CA GLY A 187 -20.06 -2.78 -2.17
C GLY A 187 -19.24 -3.39 -3.30
N VAL A 188 -19.87 -3.64 -4.43
CA VAL A 188 -19.32 -4.33 -5.59
C VAL A 188 -18.67 -3.30 -6.54
N PRO A 189 -17.36 -3.38 -6.84
CA PRO A 189 -16.70 -2.53 -7.84
C PRO A 189 -17.11 -2.92 -9.27
N LEU A 190 -16.81 -2.05 -10.24
CA LEU A 190 -17.07 -2.38 -11.64
C LEU A 190 -15.99 -3.31 -12.22
N ALA A 191 -14.73 -3.09 -11.87
CA ALA A 191 -13.63 -3.88 -12.39
C ALA A 191 -12.49 -4.05 -11.39
N PHE A 192 -11.79 -5.18 -11.51
CA PHE A 192 -10.47 -5.41 -10.91
C PHE A 192 -9.37 -5.33 -11.96
N TYR A 193 -8.21 -4.88 -11.52
CA TYR A 193 -6.98 -4.83 -12.31
C TYR A 193 -5.86 -5.56 -11.55
N GLY A 194 -5.38 -6.66 -12.12
CA GLY A 194 -4.35 -7.49 -11.50
C GLY A 194 -3.39 -8.10 -12.52
N ASP A 195 -2.53 -9.02 -12.09
CA ASP A 195 -1.64 -9.75 -12.97
C ASP A 195 -2.33 -10.97 -13.61
N ARG A 196 -1.54 -11.78 -14.31
CA ARG A 196 -1.97 -13.03 -14.92
C ARG A 196 -1.67 -14.25 -14.05
N SER A 197 -1.63 -14.09 -12.73
CA SER A 197 -1.45 -15.22 -11.84
C SER A 197 -2.54 -16.28 -12.05
N SER A 198 -2.19 -17.54 -11.86
CA SER A 198 -3.12 -18.69 -11.91
C SER A 198 -4.23 -18.60 -10.84
N ILE A 199 -4.11 -17.74 -9.86
CA ILE A 199 -5.17 -17.44 -8.89
C ILE A 199 -6.35 -16.75 -9.58
N PHE A 200 -6.07 -15.88 -10.54
CA PHE A 200 -7.08 -15.05 -11.21
C PHE A 200 -7.54 -15.60 -12.54
N LEU A 201 -6.61 -16.17 -13.31
CA LEU A 201 -6.84 -16.66 -14.66
C LEU A 201 -6.24 -18.05 -14.81
N ARG A 202 -6.92 -18.92 -15.53
CA ARG A 202 -6.34 -20.20 -15.93
C ARG A 202 -5.29 -19.95 -17.03
N ASN A 203 -4.06 -20.33 -16.74
CA ASN A 203 -2.90 -20.16 -17.63
C ASN A 203 -2.43 -21.49 -18.22
N ASP A 204 -3.04 -22.62 -17.81
CA ASP A 204 -2.75 -23.94 -18.38
C ASP A 204 -3.41 -24.09 -19.76
N ASP A 205 -2.84 -24.93 -20.63
CA ASP A 205 -3.41 -25.23 -21.94
C ASP A 205 -4.31 -26.47 -21.93
N SER A 206 -4.53 -27.06 -20.74
CA SER A 206 -5.38 -28.23 -20.58
C SER A 206 -6.85 -27.86 -20.59
N TRP A 207 -7.64 -28.63 -21.38
CA TRP A 207 -9.09 -28.56 -21.43
C TRP A 207 -9.66 -29.89 -20.99
N SER A 208 -10.55 -29.89 -20.04
CA SER A 208 -11.35 -31.04 -19.74
C SER A 208 -12.33 -31.36 -20.89
N VAL A 209 -12.78 -32.61 -21.01
CA VAL A 209 -13.78 -32.98 -22.01
C VAL A 209 -15.05 -32.14 -21.88
N ALA A 210 -15.47 -31.87 -20.66
CA ALA A 210 -16.64 -31.03 -20.40
C ALA A 210 -16.46 -29.60 -20.90
N GLU A 211 -15.28 -28.99 -20.69
CA GLU A 211 -14.95 -27.64 -21.17
C GLU A 211 -14.87 -27.58 -22.70
N GLN A 212 -14.31 -28.65 -23.33
CA GLN A 212 -14.26 -28.78 -24.80
C GLN A 212 -15.66 -28.81 -25.38
N LEU A 213 -16.56 -29.62 -24.80
CA LEU A 213 -17.96 -29.72 -25.22
C LEU A 213 -18.72 -28.42 -24.98
N ALA A 214 -18.43 -27.69 -23.90
CA ALA A 214 -19.06 -26.41 -23.57
C ALA A 214 -18.47 -25.23 -24.37
N GLY A 215 -17.34 -25.41 -25.05
CA GLY A 215 -16.60 -24.36 -25.74
C GLY A 215 -16.11 -23.20 -24.81
N LYS A 216 -16.09 -23.47 -23.51
CA LYS A 216 -15.72 -22.47 -22.49
C LYS A 216 -14.94 -23.15 -21.37
N ARG A 217 -13.87 -22.49 -20.93
CA ARG A 217 -13.08 -22.94 -19.78
C ARG A 217 -13.75 -22.56 -18.46
N ASP A 218 -13.64 -23.44 -17.49
CA ASP A 218 -14.07 -23.17 -16.13
C ASP A 218 -13.18 -22.08 -15.51
N PRO A 219 -13.75 -21.08 -14.83
CA PRO A 219 -12.99 -20.04 -14.18
C PRO A 219 -12.22 -20.58 -12.97
N THR A 220 -11.19 -19.85 -12.53
CA THR A 220 -10.59 -20.08 -11.22
C THR A 220 -11.61 -19.81 -10.11
N GLN A 221 -11.35 -20.22 -8.87
CA GLN A 221 -12.26 -19.94 -7.74
C GLN A 221 -12.50 -18.44 -7.53
N PHE A 222 -11.46 -17.62 -7.70
CA PHE A 222 -11.60 -16.18 -7.64
C PHE A 222 -12.35 -15.63 -8.86
N GLY A 223 -12.02 -16.11 -10.08
CA GLY A 223 -12.73 -15.75 -11.31
C GLY A 223 -14.22 -16.07 -11.25
N ARG A 224 -14.59 -17.24 -10.72
CA ARG A 224 -16.00 -17.63 -10.49
C ARG A 224 -16.73 -16.62 -9.58
N ALA A 225 -16.08 -16.18 -8.49
CA ALA A 225 -16.68 -15.18 -7.60
C ALA A 225 -16.87 -13.85 -8.31
N LEU A 226 -15.92 -13.42 -9.15
CA LEU A 226 -16.06 -12.21 -9.94
C LEU A 226 -17.17 -12.31 -10.98
N ASP A 227 -17.28 -13.44 -11.69
CA ASP A 227 -18.35 -13.69 -12.67
C ASP A 227 -19.74 -13.59 -12.01
N GLN A 228 -19.92 -14.20 -10.83
CA GLN A 228 -21.17 -14.14 -10.06
C GLN A 228 -21.53 -12.72 -9.60
N LEU A 229 -20.53 -11.87 -9.36
CA LEU A 229 -20.70 -10.48 -8.96
C LEU A 229 -20.81 -9.54 -10.16
N GLY A 230 -20.62 -10.02 -11.39
CA GLY A 230 -20.55 -9.20 -12.59
C GLY A 230 -19.41 -8.18 -12.53
N ILE A 231 -18.25 -8.60 -11.98
CA ILE A 231 -17.04 -7.77 -11.91
C ILE A 231 -16.12 -8.12 -13.07
N THR A 232 -15.72 -7.14 -13.85
CA THR A 232 -14.77 -7.36 -14.94
C THR A 232 -13.35 -7.52 -14.38
N TYR A 233 -12.63 -8.57 -14.77
CA TYR A 233 -11.21 -8.72 -14.48
C TYR A 233 -10.35 -8.26 -15.66
N ILE A 234 -9.49 -7.28 -15.44
CA ILE A 234 -8.58 -6.72 -16.43
C ILE A 234 -7.16 -7.17 -16.09
N ALA A 235 -6.63 -8.09 -16.90
CA ALA A 235 -5.27 -8.59 -16.72
C ALA A 235 -4.23 -7.58 -17.23
N ALA A 236 -3.26 -7.25 -16.41
CA ALA A 236 -2.15 -6.38 -16.78
C ALA A 236 -1.32 -7.00 -17.92
N ARG A 237 -1.14 -6.25 -19.00
CA ARG A 237 -0.31 -6.67 -20.15
C ARG A 237 1.18 -6.41 -19.95
N SER A 238 1.54 -5.54 -18.99
CA SER A 238 2.92 -5.20 -18.69
C SER A 238 3.09 -4.77 -17.22
N PRO A 239 4.27 -4.94 -16.63
CA PRO A 239 4.56 -4.46 -15.27
C PRO A 239 4.33 -2.95 -15.12
N GLN A 240 4.62 -2.14 -16.16
CA GLN A 240 4.44 -0.69 -16.11
C GLN A 240 2.97 -0.28 -15.92
N ALA A 241 2.04 -1.11 -16.34
CA ALA A 241 0.61 -0.86 -16.19
C ALA A 241 0.15 -0.93 -14.71
N LYS A 242 0.89 -1.63 -13.83
CA LYS A 242 0.67 -1.72 -12.38
C LYS A 242 1.35 -0.62 -11.55
N GLY A 243 1.99 0.37 -12.14
CA GLY A 243 2.85 1.35 -11.48
C GLY A 243 2.23 2.17 -10.33
N ARG A 244 0.94 2.01 -10.02
CA ARG A 244 0.30 2.62 -8.83
C ARG A 244 0.37 1.70 -7.63
N VAL A 245 -0.03 0.44 -7.80
CA VAL A 245 0.07 -0.54 -6.72
C VAL A 245 1.53 -0.86 -6.39
N GLU A 246 2.43 -0.87 -7.39
CA GLU A 246 3.88 -0.96 -7.14
C GLU A 246 4.42 0.19 -6.27
N ARG A 247 3.93 1.41 -6.50
CA ARG A 247 4.26 2.57 -5.65
C ARG A 247 3.67 2.44 -4.26
N LEU A 248 2.47 1.89 -4.14
CA LEU A 248 1.88 1.58 -2.84
C LEU A 248 2.81 0.63 -2.07
N TRP A 249 3.19 -0.51 -2.66
CA TRP A 249 4.11 -1.45 -2.01
C TRP A 249 5.43 -0.80 -1.63
N GLY A 250 5.99 0.03 -2.50
CA GLY A 250 7.20 0.79 -2.16
C GLY A 250 7.04 1.73 -0.97
N VAL A 251 5.86 2.28 -0.73
CA VAL A 251 5.56 3.09 0.47
C VAL A 251 5.33 2.19 1.67
N LEU A 252 4.62 1.08 1.51
CA LEU A 252 4.36 0.14 2.61
C LEU A 252 5.66 -0.50 3.10
N GLN A 253 6.49 -1.03 2.22
CA GLN A 253 7.80 -1.61 2.56
C GLN A 253 8.71 -0.61 3.30
N ASP A 254 8.64 0.67 2.97
CA ASP A 254 9.43 1.71 3.63
C ASP A 254 8.85 2.11 5.01
N ARG A 255 7.53 2.29 5.10
CA ARG A 255 6.86 2.82 6.29
C ARG A 255 6.30 1.73 7.21
N LEU A 256 5.62 0.73 6.63
CA LEU A 256 4.96 -0.30 7.43
C LEU A 256 5.98 -1.22 8.13
N CYS A 257 7.11 -1.59 7.49
CA CYS A 257 8.19 -2.31 8.17
C CYS A 257 8.69 -1.55 9.41
N SER A 258 8.81 -0.22 9.28
CA SER A 258 9.20 0.64 10.40
C SER A 258 8.14 0.69 11.52
N GLU A 259 6.85 0.70 11.19
CA GLU A 259 5.76 0.64 12.16
C GLU A 259 5.67 -0.74 12.85
N LEU A 260 5.84 -1.82 12.08
CA LEU A 260 5.90 -3.19 12.62
C LEU A 260 7.04 -3.36 13.62
N ARG A 261 8.21 -2.77 13.32
CA ARG A 261 9.36 -2.78 14.22
C ARG A 261 9.09 -1.95 15.48
N LEU A 262 8.52 -0.77 15.33
CA LEU A 262 8.18 0.10 16.46
C LEU A 262 7.15 -0.56 17.39
N ALA A 263 6.20 -1.31 16.84
CA ALA A 263 5.20 -2.06 17.57
C ALA A 263 5.70 -3.43 18.06
N GLN A 264 6.96 -3.80 17.75
CA GLN A 264 7.57 -5.10 18.08
C GLN A 264 6.72 -6.29 17.61
N ALA A 265 6.10 -6.19 16.44
CA ALA A 265 5.33 -7.28 15.87
C ALA A 265 6.25 -8.46 15.51
N THR A 266 5.85 -9.69 15.88
CA THR A 266 6.62 -10.93 15.70
C THR A 266 5.85 -12.07 15.06
N ASP A 267 4.55 -11.91 14.86
CA ASP A 267 3.66 -12.93 14.31
C ASP A 267 2.62 -12.32 13.38
N LEU A 268 1.79 -13.18 12.77
CA LEU A 268 0.75 -12.80 11.82
C LEU A 268 -0.31 -11.90 12.44
N ASP A 269 -0.73 -12.18 13.67
CA ASP A 269 -1.84 -11.47 14.30
C ASP A 269 -1.42 -10.06 14.74
N SER A 270 -0.25 -9.93 15.36
CA SER A 270 0.34 -8.64 15.73
C SER A 270 0.64 -7.80 14.49
N ALA A 271 1.13 -8.43 13.41
CA ALA A 271 1.36 -7.73 12.13
C ALA A 271 0.05 -7.21 11.54
N ASN A 272 -1.02 -8.00 11.53
CA ASN A 272 -2.32 -7.59 11.04
C ASN A 272 -2.95 -6.47 11.89
N ALA A 273 -2.78 -6.49 13.20
CA ALA A 273 -3.23 -5.41 14.07
C ALA A 273 -2.52 -4.07 13.77
N VAL A 274 -1.22 -4.11 13.48
CA VAL A 274 -0.46 -2.92 13.02
C VAL A 274 -0.92 -2.47 11.65
N LEU A 275 -1.10 -3.40 10.70
CA LEU A 275 -1.54 -3.10 9.34
C LEU A 275 -2.90 -2.40 9.33
N ALA A 276 -3.86 -2.84 10.13
CA ALA A 276 -5.18 -2.22 10.21
C ALA A 276 -5.10 -0.74 10.62
N ARG A 277 -4.31 -0.42 11.64
CA ARG A 277 -4.06 0.97 12.08
C ARG A 277 -3.33 1.77 11.00
N PHE A 278 -2.32 1.16 10.39
CA PHE A 278 -1.54 1.79 9.32
C PHE A 278 -2.40 2.14 8.11
N VAL A 279 -3.30 1.26 7.67
CA VAL A 279 -4.22 1.50 6.54
C VAL A 279 -5.12 2.70 6.82
N SER A 280 -5.66 2.82 8.04
CA SER A 280 -6.48 3.97 8.44
C SER A 280 -5.68 5.28 8.36
N ASP A 281 -4.46 5.31 8.92
CA ASP A 281 -3.59 6.49 8.89
C ASP A 281 -3.12 6.81 7.46
N TYR A 282 -2.75 5.79 6.67
CA TYR A 282 -2.38 5.93 5.27
C TYR A 282 -3.51 6.58 4.46
N ASN A 283 -4.73 6.09 4.58
CA ASN A 283 -5.88 6.62 3.86
C ASN A 283 -6.16 8.08 4.24
N ARG A 284 -6.08 8.42 5.53
CA ARG A 284 -6.25 9.79 6.00
C ARG A 284 -5.21 10.75 5.41
N ARG A 285 -3.94 10.32 5.26
CA ARG A 285 -2.81 11.16 4.83
C ARG A 285 -2.64 11.23 3.31
N PHE A 286 -2.89 10.14 2.61
CA PHE A 286 -2.46 9.96 1.22
C PHE A 286 -3.61 9.77 0.22
N ALA A 287 -4.82 9.49 0.70
CA ALA A 287 -5.97 9.41 -0.17
C ALA A 287 -6.28 10.77 -0.81
N ARG A 288 -6.81 10.72 -2.02
CA ARG A 288 -7.21 11.90 -2.81
C ARG A 288 -8.69 11.86 -3.09
N ARG A 289 -9.27 12.99 -3.38
CA ARG A 289 -10.62 13.05 -3.94
C ARG A 289 -10.62 12.49 -5.35
N SER A 290 -11.64 11.70 -5.71
CA SER A 290 -11.92 11.30 -7.07
C SER A 290 -12.30 12.52 -7.91
N ARG A 291 -12.15 12.42 -9.24
CA ARG A 291 -12.53 13.50 -10.16
C ARG A 291 -14.03 13.72 -10.16
N ASP A 292 -14.77 12.62 -10.16
CA ASP A 292 -16.23 12.60 -10.02
C ASP A 292 -16.56 12.18 -8.59
N THR A 293 -17.48 12.90 -7.95
CA THR A 293 -17.89 12.64 -6.56
C THR A 293 -18.86 11.46 -6.45
N ALA A 294 -19.58 11.11 -7.52
CA ALA A 294 -20.45 9.95 -7.55
C ALA A 294 -19.61 8.66 -7.54
N ALA A 295 -19.74 7.85 -6.51
CA ALA A 295 -19.06 6.55 -6.44
C ALA A 295 -19.71 5.54 -7.41
N ALA A 296 -18.92 4.59 -7.89
CA ALA A 296 -19.35 3.56 -8.83
C ALA A 296 -19.69 2.22 -8.16
N TRP A 297 -19.77 2.18 -6.84
CA TRP A 297 -20.12 0.98 -6.08
C TRP A 297 -21.55 0.54 -6.36
N ARG A 298 -21.72 -0.76 -6.63
CA ARG A 298 -23.02 -1.41 -6.70
C ARG A 298 -23.36 -2.05 -5.34
N PRO A 299 -24.64 -2.24 -4.99
CA PRO A 299 -25.01 -2.94 -3.77
C PRO A 299 -24.43 -4.34 -3.70
N ALA A 300 -23.93 -4.73 -2.52
CA ALA A 300 -23.45 -6.08 -2.30
C ALA A 300 -24.62 -7.05 -2.14
N PRO A 301 -24.56 -8.26 -2.72
CA PRO A 301 -25.57 -9.29 -2.50
C PRO A 301 -25.58 -9.77 -1.02
N PRO A 302 -26.71 -10.27 -0.52
CA PRO A 302 -26.83 -10.63 0.89
C PRO A 302 -25.99 -11.86 1.28
N ASP A 303 -25.83 -12.83 0.39
CA ASP A 303 -25.12 -14.09 0.66
C ASP A 303 -23.68 -14.08 0.16
N LEU A 304 -22.85 -13.22 0.78
CA LEU A 304 -21.44 -13.09 0.44
C LEU A 304 -20.64 -14.37 0.77
N ASP A 305 -21.05 -15.14 1.76
CA ASP A 305 -20.36 -16.36 2.17
C ASP A 305 -20.50 -17.47 1.11
N ARG A 306 -21.61 -17.47 0.34
CA ARG A 306 -21.81 -18.39 -0.78
C ARG A 306 -21.00 -17.99 -2.02
N ILE A 307 -20.71 -16.70 -2.19
CA ILE A 307 -19.94 -16.19 -3.31
C ILE A 307 -18.44 -16.26 -3.01
N CYS A 308 -18.02 -15.71 -1.87
CA CYS A 308 -16.64 -15.67 -1.44
C CYS A 308 -16.21 -16.95 -0.70
N CYS A 309 -16.27 -18.07 -1.39
CA CYS A 309 -15.93 -19.41 -0.88
C CYS A 309 -15.28 -20.26 -1.98
N PHE A 310 -14.85 -21.46 -1.64
CA PHE A 310 -14.43 -22.46 -2.62
C PHE A 310 -15.63 -23.34 -2.98
N VAL A 311 -15.81 -23.61 -4.27
CA VAL A 311 -16.87 -24.49 -4.77
C VAL A 311 -16.25 -25.68 -5.45
N HIS A 312 -16.64 -26.88 -5.02
CA HIS A 312 -16.09 -28.14 -5.51
C HIS A 312 -17.24 -29.01 -6.01
N PRO A 313 -17.34 -29.27 -7.32
CA PRO A 313 -18.26 -30.23 -7.85
C PRO A 313 -17.94 -31.65 -7.32
N ARG A 314 -18.95 -32.38 -6.89
CA ARG A 314 -18.81 -33.73 -6.38
C ARG A 314 -19.93 -34.63 -6.96
N VAL A 315 -19.65 -35.92 -7.09
CA VAL A 315 -20.64 -36.93 -7.38
C VAL A 315 -20.92 -37.66 -6.09
N VAL A 316 -22.19 -37.82 -5.78
CA VAL A 316 -22.65 -38.54 -4.59
C VAL A 316 -22.47 -40.05 -4.83
N SER A 317 -21.85 -40.75 -3.91
CA SER A 317 -21.67 -42.20 -3.99
C SER A 317 -22.99 -42.96 -3.82
N ASN A 318 -22.99 -44.27 -4.10
CA ASN A 318 -24.20 -45.11 -4.03
C ASN A 318 -24.82 -45.18 -2.61
N ASP A 319 -24.00 -44.99 -1.59
CA ASP A 319 -24.39 -44.89 -0.17
C ASP A 319 -24.80 -43.51 0.27
N ASN A 320 -25.06 -42.61 -0.68
CA ASN A 320 -25.44 -41.21 -0.44
C ASN A 320 -24.37 -40.39 0.33
N VAL A 321 -23.10 -40.67 0.11
CA VAL A 321 -21.98 -39.96 0.77
C VAL A 321 -21.24 -39.07 -0.22
N VAL A 322 -20.80 -37.92 0.26
CA VAL A 322 -19.81 -37.05 -0.40
C VAL A 322 -18.53 -37.05 0.41
N GLN A 323 -17.42 -37.41 -0.21
CA GLN A 323 -16.12 -37.36 0.42
C GLN A 323 -15.48 -35.96 0.27
N TRP A 324 -14.95 -35.43 1.35
CA TRP A 324 -14.25 -34.12 1.38
C TRP A 324 -13.22 -34.07 2.51
N ASP A 325 -11.95 -33.84 2.17
CA ASP A 325 -10.87 -33.65 3.14
C ASP A 325 -10.86 -34.70 4.26
N GLY A 326 -10.85 -35.95 3.88
CA GLY A 326 -10.89 -37.10 4.82
C GLY A 326 -12.22 -37.29 5.57
N ARG A 327 -13.21 -36.43 5.36
CA ARG A 327 -14.54 -36.51 5.96
C ARG A 327 -15.55 -37.16 5.00
N ARG A 328 -16.49 -37.91 5.55
CA ARG A 328 -17.61 -38.49 4.83
C ARG A 328 -18.89 -37.75 5.23
N LEU A 329 -19.52 -37.09 4.25
CA LEU A 329 -20.74 -36.28 4.45
C LEU A 329 -21.93 -37.15 3.94
N GLN A 330 -22.71 -37.71 4.86
CA GLN A 330 -23.91 -38.48 4.57
C GLN A 330 -25.07 -37.54 4.25
N ILE A 331 -25.72 -37.76 3.13
CA ILE A 331 -26.92 -37.02 2.73
C ILE A 331 -28.16 -37.86 3.07
N PRO A 332 -28.99 -37.48 4.05
CA PRO A 332 -30.22 -38.17 4.35
C PRO A 332 -31.27 -37.98 3.25
N PRO A 333 -32.30 -38.83 3.18
CA PRO A 333 -33.48 -38.56 2.36
C PRO A 333 -34.09 -37.19 2.72
N GLN A 334 -34.39 -36.37 1.75
CA GLN A 334 -34.96 -35.06 1.99
C GLN A 334 -35.81 -34.55 0.82
N GLY A 335 -36.84 -33.80 1.16
CA GLY A 335 -37.85 -33.38 0.19
C GLY A 335 -38.59 -34.62 -0.40
N ARG A 336 -38.71 -34.62 -1.73
CA ARG A 336 -39.32 -35.76 -2.47
C ARG A 336 -38.28 -36.77 -2.94
N ARG A 337 -37.03 -36.65 -2.53
CA ARG A 337 -35.94 -37.50 -3.03
C ARG A 337 -35.38 -38.38 -1.92
N PHE A 338 -35.50 -39.68 -2.10
CA PHE A 338 -35.01 -40.68 -1.16
C PHE A 338 -33.50 -40.96 -1.30
N SER A 339 -32.96 -40.79 -2.50
CA SER A 339 -31.53 -41.01 -2.74
C SER A 339 -30.96 -39.95 -3.68
N PHE A 340 -29.73 -39.54 -3.38
CA PHE A 340 -28.92 -38.65 -4.20
C PHE A 340 -27.78 -39.40 -4.90
N ALA A 341 -27.74 -40.75 -4.82
CA ALA A 341 -26.73 -41.58 -5.48
C ALA A 341 -26.55 -41.16 -6.95
N GLY A 342 -25.30 -41.00 -7.41
CA GLY A 342 -24.97 -40.56 -8.75
C GLY A 342 -25.28 -39.08 -9.06
N ALA A 343 -25.89 -38.33 -8.15
CA ALA A 343 -26.17 -36.92 -8.37
C ALA A 343 -24.90 -36.05 -8.32
N LYS A 344 -24.84 -35.08 -9.22
CA LYS A 344 -23.80 -34.03 -9.15
C LYS A 344 -24.25 -32.96 -8.16
N VAL A 345 -23.46 -32.73 -7.12
CA VAL A 345 -23.68 -31.74 -6.09
C VAL A 345 -22.49 -30.75 -6.02
N ASN A 346 -22.73 -29.56 -5.59
CA ASN A 346 -21.66 -28.57 -5.31
C ASN A 346 -21.42 -28.52 -3.80
N LEU A 347 -20.16 -28.76 -3.41
CA LEU A 347 -19.70 -28.55 -2.05
C LEU A 347 -19.14 -27.12 -1.95
N TYR A 348 -19.73 -26.32 -1.09
CA TYR A 348 -19.29 -24.97 -0.76
C TYR A 348 -18.46 -25.03 0.53
N HIS A 349 -17.20 -24.68 0.42
CA HIS A 349 -16.28 -24.57 1.54
C HIS A 349 -16.04 -23.09 1.85
N ALA A 350 -16.67 -22.59 2.89
CA ALA A 350 -16.58 -21.21 3.33
C ALA A 350 -15.20 -20.87 3.90
N LEU A 351 -14.86 -19.59 3.93
CA LEU A 351 -13.56 -19.11 4.44
C LEU A 351 -13.37 -19.34 5.95
N ASP A 352 -14.43 -19.59 6.69
CA ASP A 352 -14.40 -19.95 8.10
C ASP A 352 -14.41 -21.47 8.36
N GLY A 353 -14.26 -22.26 7.29
CA GLY A 353 -14.20 -23.73 7.36
C GLY A 353 -15.57 -24.43 7.37
N ARG A 354 -16.68 -23.69 7.39
CA ARG A 354 -18.03 -24.28 7.27
C ARG A 354 -18.21 -24.90 5.89
N ILE A 355 -18.92 -26.02 5.85
CA ILE A 355 -19.24 -26.76 4.62
C ILE A 355 -20.76 -26.76 4.41
N ALA A 356 -21.17 -26.57 3.16
CA ALA A 356 -22.56 -26.74 2.74
C ALA A 356 -22.62 -27.49 1.41
N LEU A 357 -23.58 -28.39 1.27
CA LEU A 357 -23.84 -29.12 0.03
C LEU A 357 -25.08 -28.53 -0.66
N TYR A 358 -25.01 -28.46 -1.98
CA TYR A 358 -26.12 -27.97 -2.80
C TYR A 358 -26.37 -28.93 -3.99
N TYR A 359 -27.62 -29.23 -4.23
CA TYR A 359 -28.10 -29.87 -5.45
C TYR A 359 -28.89 -28.84 -6.26
N GLY A 360 -28.29 -28.35 -7.34
CA GLY A 360 -28.78 -27.13 -7.98
C GLY A 360 -28.76 -25.94 -7.00
N GLU A 361 -29.89 -25.30 -6.81
CA GLU A 361 -30.05 -24.20 -5.85
C GLU A 361 -30.51 -24.64 -4.45
N THR A 362 -30.84 -25.94 -4.29
CA THR A 362 -31.34 -26.47 -3.02
C THR A 362 -30.19 -26.83 -2.09
N LYS A 363 -30.16 -26.22 -0.91
CA LYS A 363 -29.22 -26.61 0.15
C LYS A 363 -29.59 -27.95 0.74
N LEU A 364 -28.66 -28.91 0.76
CA LEU A 364 -28.87 -30.21 1.33
C LEU A 364 -28.46 -30.28 2.79
N GLN A 365 -29.26 -30.95 3.60
CA GLN A 365 -28.86 -31.39 4.92
C GLN A 365 -27.84 -32.53 4.78
N HIS A 366 -26.87 -32.58 5.67
CA HIS A 366 -25.88 -33.64 5.73
C HIS A 366 -25.38 -33.84 7.17
N THR A 367 -24.91 -35.03 7.46
CA THR A 367 -24.28 -35.37 8.74
C THR A 367 -22.91 -35.97 8.48
N LEU A 368 -22.05 -36.00 9.49
CA LEU A 368 -20.79 -36.71 9.39
C LEU A 368 -21.09 -38.20 9.52
N ALA A 369 -20.69 -38.98 8.52
CA ALA A 369 -20.75 -40.44 8.58
C ALA A 369 -19.57 -40.96 9.43
N PRO A 370 -19.72 -42.08 10.15
CA PRO A 370 -18.61 -42.73 10.82
C PRO A 370 -17.51 -43.12 9.84
N PRO A 371 -16.24 -43.17 10.28
CA PRO A 371 -15.18 -43.74 9.47
C PRO A 371 -15.54 -45.18 9.09
N GLY A 372 -15.44 -45.50 7.81
CA GLY A 372 -15.70 -46.86 7.29
C GLY A 372 -14.51 -47.77 7.50
#